data_17456e4d2f20b21adda557970004110f
#
_entry.id   17456e4d2f20b21adda557970004110f
#
_cell.length_a   1.000
_cell.length_b   1.000
_cell.length_c   1.000
_cell.angle_alpha   90.00
_cell.angle_beta   90.00
_cell.angle_gamma   90.00
#
_symmetry.space_group_name_H-M   'P 1'
#
loop_
_entity.id
_entity.type
_entity.pdbx_description
1 polymer ?
#
loop_
_entity_poly.entity_id
_entity_poly.type
_entity_poly.pdbx_seq_one_letter_code
_entity_poly.pdbx_strand_id
1 'polypeptide(L)'
;MKGFILSLAAIVAFAIPVMASMPSDGYGAELKERNKVASTIKPQYEINVGYITGGKIHRKVFGAIDTNFARPYIDAVVSARLSDYVSLGVGVGLQYAYDECKLSNLTTDAFPKTWGALCVPIYCNVKGYYPVSDLIAPYISLSMGGDVVATSNFVRDGYGKVKGGLMLKFGAGISVSKFHLGLGLSTQNIKWLSPSGATNFKGDSLAFYVETGVMF
;
A
#
# COMPACT_ATOMS: atom_id res chain seq x y z
N MET A 1 -11.50 16.01 -5.50
CA MET A 1 -11.34 15.16 -6.70
C MET A 1 -10.39 15.75 -7.75
N LYS A 2 -10.39 17.05 -8.05
CA LYS A 2 -9.47 17.67 -9.04
C LYS A 2 -7.97 17.51 -8.69
N GLY A 3 -7.59 17.58 -7.41
CA GLY A 3 -6.20 17.40 -6.98
C GLY A 3 -5.66 15.97 -7.13
N PHE A 4 -6.53 14.96 -7.09
CA PHE A 4 -6.15 13.56 -7.23
C PHE A 4 -5.71 13.20 -8.65
N ILE A 5 -6.41 13.73 -9.65
CA ILE A 5 -6.09 13.51 -11.07
C ILE A 5 -4.77 14.19 -11.46
N LEU A 6 -4.51 15.39 -10.92
CA LEU A 6 -3.24 16.10 -11.16
C LEU A 6 -2.03 15.35 -10.57
N SER A 7 -2.19 14.74 -9.38
CA SER A 7 -1.11 13.96 -8.75
C SER A 7 -0.79 12.69 -9.54
N LEU A 8 -1.79 12.01 -10.08
CA LEU A 8 -1.60 10.81 -10.90
C LEU A 8 -0.90 11.16 -12.23
N ALA A 9 -1.28 12.26 -12.87
CA ALA A 9 -0.67 12.76 -14.11
C ALA A 9 0.80 13.15 -13.88
N ALA A 10 1.14 13.74 -12.74
CA ALA A 10 2.52 14.09 -12.39
C ALA A 10 3.41 12.87 -12.19
N ILE A 11 2.90 11.79 -11.59
CA ILE A 11 3.64 10.54 -11.38
C ILE A 11 3.93 9.86 -12.73
N VAL A 12 2.96 9.83 -13.62
CA VAL A 12 3.14 9.27 -14.98
C VAL A 12 4.13 10.12 -15.78
N ALA A 13 4.06 11.46 -15.68
CA ALA A 13 4.98 12.37 -16.36
C ALA A 13 6.43 12.28 -15.83
N PHE A 14 6.66 11.90 -14.59
CA PHE A 14 7.99 11.68 -14.02
C PHE A 14 8.61 10.33 -14.42
N ALA A 15 7.79 9.30 -14.62
CA ALA A 15 8.26 7.97 -15.00
C ALA A 15 8.78 7.91 -16.45
N ILE A 16 8.23 8.71 -17.36
CA ILE A 16 8.58 8.71 -18.77
C ILE A 16 10.01 9.21 -19.05
N PRO A 17 10.50 10.35 -18.49
CA PRO A 17 11.85 10.83 -18.78
C PRO A 17 12.98 9.98 -18.16
N VAL A 18 12.72 9.29 -17.02
CA VAL A 18 13.70 8.36 -16.43
C VAL A 18 13.96 7.18 -17.35
N MET A 19 12.96 6.74 -18.10
CA MET A 19 13.10 5.66 -19.08
C MET A 19 13.80 6.09 -20.37
N ALA A 20 13.71 7.38 -20.72
CA ALA A 20 14.34 7.94 -21.94
C ALA A 20 15.84 8.22 -21.77
N SER A 21 16.35 8.29 -20.53
CA SER A 21 17.74 8.62 -20.22
C SER A 21 18.65 7.41 -19.99
N MET A 22 18.18 6.19 -20.23
CA MET A 22 19.03 5.00 -20.12
C MET A 22 20.01 4.91 -21.29
N PRO A 23 21.30 4.56 -21.03
CA PRO A 23 22.32 4.52 -22.07
C PRO A 23 21.95 3.54 -23.20
N SER A 24 22.06 4.01 -24.42
CA SER A 24 21.68 3.25 -25.65
C SER A 24 22.81 2.34 -26.17
N ASP A 25 23.83 2.05 -25.35
CA ASP A 25 25.05 1.42 -25.79
C ASP A 25 24.89 -0.10 -25.98
N GLY A 26 24.76 -0.50 -27.22
CA GLY A 26 24.99 -1.86 -27.68
C GLY A 26 23.78 -2.84 -27.71
N TYR A 27 22.72 -2.59 -26.96
CA TYR A 27 21.52 -3.46 -26.91
C TYR A 27 20.38 -2.98 -27.84
N GLY A 28 20.60 -1.96 -28.63
CA GLY A 28 19.53 -1.27 -29.35
C GLY A 28 18.86 -2.05 -30.48
N ALA A 29 19.48 -3.06 -31.02
CA ALA A 29 18.92 -3.86 -32.11
C ALA A 29 17.99 -4.97 -31.57
N GLU A 30 18.40 -5.68 -30.57
CA GLU A 30 17.55 -6.70 -29.90
C GLU A 30 16.33 -6.09 -29.18
N LEU A 31 16.50 -4.90 -28.58
CA LEU A 31 15.40 -4.17 -27.96
C LEU A 31 14.37 -3.67 -28.99
N LYS A 32 14.78 -3.32 -30.21
CA LYS A 32 13.84 -2.93 -31.27
C LYS A 32 12.99 -4.09 -31.78
N GLU A 33 13.52 -5.29 -31.87
CA GLU A 33 12.73 -6.47 -32.20
C GLU A 33 11.82 -6.91 -31.03
N ARG A 34 12.30 -6.88 -29.80
CA ARG A 34 11.46 -7.12 -28.60
C ARG A 34 10.31 -6.11 -28.51
N ASN A 35 10.56 -4.83 -28.75
CA ASN A 35 9.51 -3.80 -28.71
C ASN A 35 8.47 -3.94 -29.82
N LYS A 36 8.80 -4.56 -30.96
CA LYS A 36 7.82 -4.87 -32.02
C LYS A 36 6.85 -6.00 -31.61
N VAL A 37 7.26 -6.90 -30.71
CA VAL A 37 6.43 -7.98 -30.19
C VAL A 37 5.63 -7.54 -28.96
N ALA A 38 6.06 -6.51 -28.26
CA ALA A 38 5.52 -6.05 -26.97
C ALA A 38 4.32 -5.09 -27.06
N SER A 39 3.64 -4.97 -28.20
CA SER A 39 2.44 -4.11 -28.30
C SER A 39 1.16 -4.76 -27.77
N THR A 40 1.24 -5.95 -27.20
CA THR A 40 0.07 -6.63 -26.63
C THR A 40 0.07 -6.41 -25.11
N ILE A 41 -0.85 -5.58 -24.65
CA ILE A 41 -1.13 -5.43 -23.21
C ILE A 41 -1.47 -6.81 -22.64
N LYS A 42 -0.67 -7.28 -21.68
CA LYS A 42 -0.89 -8.58 -21.04
C LYS A 42 -1.54 -8.36 -19.68
N PRO A 43 -2.67 -9.00 -19.40
CA PRO A 43 -3.22 -9.02 -18.06
C PRO A 43 -2.27 -9.79 -17.13
N GLN A 44 -2.10 -9.29 -15.91
CA GLN A 44 -1.30 -9.91 -14.87
C GLN A 44 -2.13 -9.90 -13.58
N TYR A 45 -2.17 -11.02 -12.91
CA TYR A 45 -2.87 -11.19 -11.64
C TYR A 45 -1.84 -11.45 -10.56
N GLU A 46 -2.01 -10.84 -9.41
CA GLU A 46 -1.12 -11.03 -8.27
C GLU A 46 -1.93 -11.29 -7.01
N ILE A 47 -1.44 -12.18 -6.18
CA ILE A 47 -1.92 -12.39 -4.81
C ILE A 47 -0.75 -12.15 -3.90
N ASN A 48 -0.91 -11.21 -2.97
CA ASN A 48 0.12 -10.78 -2.05
C ASN A 48 -0.30 -11.05 -0.63
N VAL A 49 0.66 -11.44 0.20
CA VAL A 49 0.54 -11.53 1.65
C VAL A 49 1.64 -10.68 2.24
N GLY A 50 1.30 -9.86 3.22
CA GLY A 50 2.28 -8.97 3.81
C GLY A 50 1.96 -8.57 5.24
N TYR A 51 2.92 -7.86 5.80
CA TYR A 51 2.84 -7.35 7.15
C TYR A 51 3.36 -5.92 7.19
N ILE A 52 2.56 -5.04 7.77
CA ILE A 52 2.91 -3.63 7.96
C ILE A 52 3.12 -3.42 9.46
N THR A 53 4.26 -2.87 9.84
CA THR A 53 4.62 -2.63 11.24
C THR A 53 5.09 -1.21 11.46
N GLY A 54 4.82 -0.71 12.65
CA GLY A 54 5.15 0.65 13.04
C GLY A 54 3.99 1.62 12.76
N GLY A 55 4.13 2.79 13.31
CA GLY A 55 3.15 3.86 13.22
C GLY A 55 2.89 4.50 14.57
N LYS A 56 2.34 5.71 14.53
CA LYS A 56 1.98 6.46 15.73
C LYS A 56 0.50 6.79 15.69
N ILE A 57 -0.15 6.66 16.85
CA ILE A 57 -1.51 7.13 17.05
C ILE A 57 -1.45 8.47 17.77
N HIS A 58 -1.98 9.50 17.15
CA HIS A 58 -2.10 10.82 17.72
C HIS A 58 -3.44 10.99 18.42
N ARG A 59 -3.39 11.27 19.72
CA ARG A 59 -4.56 11.67 20.49
C ARG A 59 -4.64 13.19 20.56
N LYS A 60 -5.81 13.75 20.28
CA LYS A 60 -6.01 15.20 20.23
C LYS A 60 -5.68 15.94 21.56
N VAL A 61 -5.77 15.25 22.69
CA VAL A 61 -5.60 15.83 24.03
C VAL A 61 -4.24 15.54 24.66
N PHE A 62 -3.56 14.45 24.29
CA PHE A 62 -2.34 13.98 24.99
C PHE A 62 -1.11 13.80 24.11
N GLY A 63 -1.14 14.26 22.84
CA GLY A 63 0.00 14.12 21.93
C GLY A 63 0.10 12.74 21.26
N ALA A 64 1.28 12.44 20.70
CA ALA A 64 1.54 11.18 20.03
C ALA A 64 1.80 10.08 21.08
N ILE A 65 1.14 8.95 20.92
CA ILE A 65 1.38 7.73 21.70
C ILE A 65 2.12 6.77 20.78
N ASP A 66 3.27 6.29 21.21
CA ASP A 66 3.99 5.24 20.51
C ASP A 66 3.23 3.93 20.67
N THR A 67 2.76 3.39 19.57
CA THR A 67 1.97 2.17 19.52
C THR A 67 2.60 1.22 18.52
N ASN A 68 2.56 -0.08 18.81
CA ASN A 68 2.93 -1.12 17.87
C ASN A 68 1.73 -1.44 16.98
N PHE A 69 1.43 -0.54 16.05
CA PHE A 69 0.31 -0.71 15.15
C PHE A 69 0.66 -1.72 14.05
N ALA A 70 0.22 -2.95 14.26
CA ALA A 70 0.49 -4.06 13.37
C ALA A 70 -0.68 -4.29 12.41
N ARG A 71 -0.38 -4.62 11.16
CA ARG A 71 -1.35 -4.76 10.08
C ARG A 71 -0.97 -5.89 9.12
N PRO A 72 -1.23 -7.16 9.49
CA PRO A 72 -1.20 -8.23 8.50
C PRO A 72 -2.25 -8.01 7.43
N TYR A 73 -1.91 -8.33 6.19
CA TYR A 73 -2.83 -8.17 5.06
C TYR A 73 -2.64 -9.26 4.01
N ILE A 74 -3.70 -9.45 3.25
CA ILE A 74 -3.70 -10.18 1.99
C ILE A 74 -4.38 -9.30 0.96
N ASP A 75 -3.83 -9.20 -0.23
CA ASP A 75 -4.45 -8.47 -1.32
C ASP A 75 -4.34 -9.19 -2.67
N ALA A 76 -5.23 -8.82 -3.57
CA ALA A 76 -5.22 -9.23 -4.96
C ALA A 76 -5.10 -8.00 -5.84
N VAL A 77 -4.23 -8.06 -6.84
CA VAL A 77 -4.01 -6.99 -7.82
C VAL A 77 -4.26 -7.53 -9.21
N VAL A 78 -5.06 -6.79 -9.97
CA VAL A 78 -5.24 -7.01 -11.40
C VAL A 78 -4.56 -5.86 -12.12
N SER A 79 -3.59 -6.16 -12.96
CA SER A 79 -2.78 -5.17 -13.66
C SER A 79 -2.69 -5.45 -15.15
N ALA A 80 -2.46 -4.40 -15.90
CA ALA A 80 -2.07 -4.44 -17.30
C ALA A 80 -0.55 -4.23 -17.38
N ARG A 81 0.18 -5.20 -17.90
CA ARG A 81 1.59 -5.05 -18.20
C ARG A 81 1.71 -4.32 -19.53
N LEU A 82 2.06 -3.04 -19.46
CA LEU A 82 2.12 -2.15 -20.63
C LEU A 82 3.41 -2.38 -21.44
N SER A 83 4.46 -2.83 -20.74
CA SER A 83 5.76 -3.20 -21.34
C SER A 83 6.49 -4.14 -20.39
N ASP A 84 7.68 -4.59 -20.78
CA ASP A 84 8.54 -5.37 -19.86
C ASP A 84 9.00 -4.56 -18.64
N TYR A 85 8.85 -3.24 -18.71
CA TYR A 85 9.33 -2.31 -17.68
C TYR A 85 8.24 -1.73 -16.78
N VAL A 86 6.96 -1.76 -17.21
CA VAL A 86 5.89 -1.05 -16.50
C VAL A 86 4.61 -1.86 -16.46
N SER A 87 4.01 -1.94 -15.27
CA SER A 87 2.63 -2.39 -15.09
C SER A 87 1.80 -1.34 -14.34
N LEU A 88 0.52 -1.29 -14.68
CA LEU A 88 -0.48 -0.45 -14.02
C LEU A 88 -1.67 -1.31 -13.64
N GLY A 89 -2.12 -1.24 -12.40
CA GLY A 89 -3.18 -2.08 -11.90
C GLY A 89 -4.05 -1.45 -10.84
N VAL A 90 -5.02 -2.23 -10.41
CA VAL A 90 -5.89 -1.95 -9.28
C VAL A 90 -5.84 -3.13 -8.32
N GLY A 91 -5.84 -2.83 -7.03
CA GLY A 91 -5.79 -3.83 -5.98
C GLY A 91 -6.92 -3.66 -4.98
N VAL A 92 -7.33 -4.77 -4.42
CA VAL A 92 -8.25 -4.86 -3.28
C VAL A 92 -7.72 -5.88 -2.31
N GLY A 93 -7.86 -5.62 -1.01
CA GLY A 93 -7.34 -6.52 0.00
C GLY A 93 -8.18 -6.59 1.26
N LEU A 94 -7.72 -7.41 2.18
CA LEU A 94 -8.17 -7.48 3.55
C LEU A 94 -6.98 -7.20 4.45
N GLN A 95 -7.13 -6.26 5.35
CA GLN A 95 -6.11 -5.84 6.30
C GLN A 95 -6.70 -5.82 7.70
N TYR A 96 -6.07 -6.50 8.63
CA TYR A 96 -6.47 -6.45 10.04
C TYR A 96 -5.53 -5.53 10.79
N ALA A 97 -6.01 -4.34 11.10
CA ALA A 97 -5.29 -3.36 11.88
C ALA A 97 -5.54 -3.63 13.37
N TYR A 98 -4.50 -3.90 14.15
CA TYR A 98 -4.62 -4.08 15.58
C TYR A 98 -3.53 -3.31 16.32
N ASP A 99 -3.88 -2.88 17.52
CA ASP A 99 -2.98 -2.19 18.42
C ASP A 99 -3.13 -2.76 19.83
N GLU A 100 -2.00 -3.07 20.43
CA GLU A 100 -1.91 -3.29 21.87
C GLU A 100 -1.68 -1.95 22.53
N CYS A 101 -2.75 -1.23 22.81
CA CYS A 101 -2.66 0.00 23.59
C CYS A 101 -2.26 -0.33 25.01
N LYS A 102 -0.98 -0.32 25.31
CA LYS A 102 -0.46 -0.38 26.68
C LYS A 102 -0.73 0.95 27.41
N LEU A 103 -1.99 1.36 27.46
CA LEU A 103 -2.46 2.47 28.28
C LEU A 103 -2.52 2.03 29.75
N SER A 104 -1.40 1.47 30.25
CA SER A 104 -1.30 0.98 31.62
C SER A 104 -1.45 2.07 32.68
N ASN A 105 -1.47 3.35 32.30
CA ASN A 105 -1.52 4.48 33.23
C ASN A 105 -2.79 5.34 33.12
N LEU A 106 -3.73 5.00 32.25
CA LEU A 106 -5.03 5.69 32.18
C LEU A 106 -6.11 4.71 32.66
N THR A 107 -6.34 4.71 33.95
CA THR A 107 -7.44 4.03 34.65
C THR A 107 -8.79 4.68 34.32
N THR A 108 -9.18 4.70 33.07
CA THR A 108 -10.55 4.99 32.70
C THR A 108 -11.07 3.81 31.92
N ASP A 109 -12.07 3.11 32.47
CA ASP A 109 -12.86 2.05 31.84
C ASP A 109 -13.53 2.48 30.51
N ALA A 110 -13.19 3.66 30.01
CA ALA A 110 -13.77 4.29 28.85
C ALA A 110 -13.18 3.80 27.51
N PHE A 111 -12.11 2.98 27.51
CA PHE A 111 -11.48 2.53 26.27
C PHE A 111 -11.05 1.06 26.33
N PRO A 112 -11.21 0.29 25.25
CA PRO A 112 -10.75 -1.08 25.20
C PRO A 112 -9.22 -1.13 25.30
N LYS A 113 -8.69 -2.10 26.06
CA LYS A 113 -7.24 -2.33 26.19
C LYS A 113 -6.59 -2.73 24.87
N THR A 114 -7.35 -3.37 24.00
CA THR A 114 -6.93 -3.77 22.66
C THR A 114 -8.03 -3.40 21.67
N TRP A 115 -7.66 -2.93 20.52
CA TRP A 115 -8.63 -2.61 19.47
C TRP A 115 -8.13 -3.09 18.12
N GLY A 116 -9.06 -3.62 17.37
CA GLY A 116 -8.84 -4.13 16.05
C GLY A 116 -9.88 -3.61 15.07
N ALA A 117 -9.47 -3.44 13.84
CA ALA A 117 -10.35 -3.07 12.75
C ALA A 117 -9.99 -3.91 11.52
N LEU A 118 -11.00 -4.50 10.91
CA LEU A 118 -10.88 -5.11 9.60
C LEU A 118 -11.10 -4.02 8.56
N CYS A 119 -10.08 -3.77 7.77
CA CYS A 119 -10.08 -2.78 6.70
C CYS A 119 -10.03 -3.47 5.33
N VAL A 120 -10.67 -2.84 4.36
CA VAL A 120 -10.64 -3.24 2.96
C VAL A 120 -9.95 -2.12 2.19
N PRO A 121 -8.63 -2.22 1.94
CA PRO A 121 -7.92 -1.30 1.07
C PRO A 121 -8.35 -1.50 -0.38
N ILE A 122 -8.57 -0.38 -1.09
CA ILE A 122 -8.80 -0.33 -2.53
C ILE A 122 -7.84 0.71 -3.10
N TYR A 123 -7.01 0.31 -4.06
CA TYR A 123 -5.92 1.17 -4.52
C TYR A 123 -5.55 0.95 -5.97
N CYS A 124 -4.94 1.98 -6.59
CA CYS A 124 -4.20 1.86 -7.82
C CYS A 124 -2.76 1.48 -7.50
N ASN A 125 -2.16 0.65 -8.35
CA ASN A 125 -0.78 0.20 -8.23
C ASN A 125 -0.01 0.47 -9.53
N VAL A 126 1.20 0.97 -9.40
CA VAL A 126 2.16 1.11 -10.51
C VAL A 126 3.43 0.39 -10.10
N LYS A 127 3.94 -0.49 -10.97
CA LYS A 127 5.24 -1.14 -10.79
C LYS A 127 6.14 -0.82 -11.97
N GLY A 128 7.38 -0.43 -11.65
CA GLY A 128 8.46 -0.30 -12.62
C GLY A 128 9.44 -1.44 -12.44
N TYR A 129 9.70 -2.21 -13.49
CA TYR A 129 10.60 -3.38 -13.46
C TYR A 129 11.90 -3.06 -14.18
N TYR A 130 12.98 -3.66 -13.72
CA TYR A 130 14.27 -3.69 -14.41
C TYR A 130 14.67 -5.15 -14.67
N PRO A 131 14.30 -5.72 -15.84
CA PRO A 131 14.60 -7.11 -16.16
C PRO A 131 16.12 -7.31 -16.25
N VAL A 132 16.69 -8.08 -15.34
CA VAL A 132 18.11 -8.48 -15.35
C VAL A 132 18.27 -9.77 -16.15
N SER A 133 17.29 -10.64 -16.09
CA SER A 133 17.18 -11.86 -16.87
C SER A 133 15.72 -12.23 -17.12
N ASP A 134 15.47 -13.27 -17.89
CA ASP A 134 14.10 -13.76 -18.15
C ASP A 134 13.37 -14.21 -16.88
N LEU A 135 14.12 -14.53 -15.84
CA LEU A 135 13.56 -15.00 -14.56
C LEU A 135 13.59 -13.96 -13.44
N ILE A 136 14.49 -12.98 -13.53
CA ILE A 136 14.77 -12.06 -12.40
C ILE A 136 14.56 -10.62 -12.85
N ALA A 137 13.66 -9.91 -12.15
CA ALA A 137 13.40 -8.50 -12.37
C ALA A 137 13.25 -7.77 -11.03
N PRO A 138 14.24 -7.00 -10.58
CA PRO A 138 14.04 -6.00 -9.54
C PRO A 138 12.94 -5.04 -9.94
N TYR A 139 12.19 -4.54 -8.96
CA TYR A 139 11.11 -3.61 -9.19
C TYR A 139 11.00 -2.53 -8.11
N ILE A 140 10.40 -1.42 -8.49
CA ILE A 140 9.87 -0.41 -7.58
C ILE A 140 8.35 -0.40 -7.71
N SER A 141 7.65 -0.08 -6.64
CA SER A 141 6.19 -0.05 -6.62
C SER A 141 5.65 1.18 -5.90
N LEU A 142 4.55 1.69 -6.41
CA LEU A 142 3.77 2.74 -5.78
C LEU A 142 2.31 2.32 -5.80
N SER A 143 1.68 2.28 -4.62
CA SER A 143 0.24 2.05 -4.48
C SER A 143 -0.40 3.24 -3.79
N MET A 144 -1.52 3.70 -4.31
CA MET A 144 -2.28 4.81 -3.75
C MET A 144 -3.77 4.51 -3.79
N GLY A 145 -4.44 4.69 -2.65
CA GLY A 145 -5.86 4.39 -2.55
C GLY A 145 -6.46 4.83 -1.22
N GLY A 146 -7.48 4.12 -0.81
CA GLY A 146 -8.18 4.36 0.43
C GLY A 146 -8.61 3.07 1.10
N ASP A 147 -8.84 3.16 2.39
CA ASP A 147 -9.34 2.06 3.21
C ASP A 147 -10.80 2.26 3.56
N VAL A 148 -11.56 1.19 3.45
CA VAL A 148 -12.91 1.09 3.99
C VAL A 148 -12.86 0.21 5.22
N VAL A 149 -13.29 0.72 6.36
CA VAL A 149 -13.39 -0.08 7.59
C VAL A 149 -14.66 -0.91 7.53
N ALA A 150 -14.51 -2.22 7.44
CA ALA A 150 -15.63 -3.16 7.36
C ALA A 150 -16.21 -3.45 8.75
N THR A 151 -15.35 -3.65 9.75
CA THR A 151 -15.76 -3.88 11.14
C THR A 151 -14.66 -3.48 12.10
N SER A 152 -15.04 -3.17 13.34
CA SER A 152 -14.10 -2.87 14.42
C SER A 152 -14.74 -3.20 15.76
N ASN A 153 -13.95 -3.74 16.69
CA ASN A 153 -14.41 -3.94 18.07
C ASN A 153 -14.79 -2.61 18.74
N PHE A 154 -14.09 -1.52 18.40
CA PHE A 154 -14.41 -0.18 18.89
C PHE A 154 -15.86 0.24 18.56
N VAL A 155 -16.32 -0.07 17.35
CA VAL A 155 -17.71 0.18 16.92
C VAL A 155 -18.67 -0.77 17.60
N ARG A 156 -18.34 -2.06 17.65
CA ARG A 156 -19.17 -3.10 18.24
C ARG A 156 -19.42 -2.85 19.72
N ASP A 157 -18.40 -2.39 20.44
CA ASP A 157 -18.45 -2.17 21.89
C ASP A 157 -19.01 -0.76 22.25
N GLY A 158 -19.49 0.00 21.26
CA GLY A 158 -20.20 1.25 21.47
C GLY A 158 -19.31 2.49 21.70
N TYR A 159 -17.99 2.38 21.56
CA TYR A 159 -17.08 3.52 21.80
C TYR A 159 -17.12 4.60 20.70
N GLY A 160 -17.74 4.32 19.54
CA GLY A 160 -17.88 5.29 18.47
C GLY A 160 -17.78 4.70 17.07
N LYS A 161 -17.21 5.46 16.14
CA LYS A 161 -17.04 5.07 14.72
C LYS A 161 -15.59 5.07 14.32
N VAL A 162 -15.21 4.16 13.44
CA VAL A 162 -13.89 4.14 12.80
C VAL A 162 -14.06 4.47 11.33
N LYS A 163 -13.25 5.38 10.82
CA LYS A 163 -13.22 5.74 9.39
C LYS A 163 -11.83 5.46 8.85
N GLY A 164 -11.78 4.73 7.76
CA GLY A 164 -10.60 4.62 6.92
C GLY A 164 -10.31 5.92 6.18
N GLY A 165 -9.13 6.03 5.64
CA GLY A 165 -8.68 7.21 4.91
C GLY A 165 -7.73 6.88 3.79
N LEU A 166 -6.90 7.83 3.43
CA LEU A 166 -5.91 7.67 2.38
C LEU A 166 -4.85 6.64 2.80
N MET A 167 -4.50 5.76 1.85
CA MET A 167 -3.38 4.82 1.95
C MET A 167 -2.38 5.11 0.83
N LEU A 168 -1.10 5.11 1.18
CA LEU A 168 0.00 5.18 0.24
C LEU A 168 1.04 4.13 0.62
N LYS A 169 1.49 3.30 -0.34
CA LYS A 169 2.60 2.36 -0.18
C LYS A 169 3.64 2.67 -1.25
N PHE A 170 4.90 2.76 -0.85
CA PHE A 170 6.05 2.88 -1.74
C PHE A 170 7.08 1.83 -1.36
N GLY A 171 7.57 1.07 -2.33
CA GLY A 171 8.52 0.02 -2.05
C GLY A 171 9.36 -0.40 -3.23
N ALA A 172 10.27 -1.32 -2.92
CA ALA A 172 11.11 -1.98 -3.89
C ALA A 172 11.17 -3.47 -3.58
N GLY A 173 11.49 -4.27 -4.58
CA GLY A 173 11.55 -5.70 -4.42
C GLY A 173 12.22 -6.39 -5.58
N ILE A 174 12.13 -7.70 -5.55
CA ILE A 174 12.63 -8.56 -6.61
C ILE A 174 11.54 -9.55 -7.00
N SER A 175 11.37 -9.69 -8.29
CA SER A 175 10.52 -10.72 -8.89
C SER A 175 11.41 -11.83 -9.41
N VAL A 176 11.09 -13.07 -9.06
CA VAL A 176 11.77 -14.28 -9.53
C VAL A 176 10.72 -15.20 -10.13
N SER A 177 10.67 -15.26 -11.45
CA SER A 177 9.64 -15.99 -12.19
C SER A 177 8.23 -15.52 -11.80
N LYS A 178 7.45 -16.37 -11.16
CA LYS A 178 6.09 -16.08 -10.68
C LYS A 178 6.04 -15.52 -9.25
N PHE A 179 7.13 -15.55 -8.52
CA PHE A 179 7.18 -15.09 -7.13
C PHE A 179 7.78 -13.71 -7.04
N HIS A 180 7.38 -12.96 -6.04
CA HIS A 180 8.06 -11.71 -5.70
C HIS A 180 8.18 -11.52 -4.19
N LEU A 181 9.19 -10.77 -3.82
CA LEU A 181 9.43 -10.30 -2.45
C LEU A 181 9.66 -8.81 -2.50
N GLY A 182 8.97 -8.08 -1.66
CA GLY A 182 9.04 -6.62 -1.57
C GLY A 182 9.11 -6.12 -0.15
N LEU A 183 9.66 -4.92 -0.01
CA LEU A 183 9.69 -4.18 1.24
C LEU A 183 9.57 -2.68 0.95
N GLY A 184 9.11 -1.91 1.92
CA GLY A 184 8.95 -0.48 1.71
C GLY A 184 8.30 0.25 2.87
N LEU A 185 7.78 1.40 2.54
CA LEU A 185 7.10 2.31 3.45
C LEU A 185 5.62 2.37 3.11
N SER A 186 4.78 2.40 4.14
CA SER A 186 3.34 2.57 4.02
C SER A 186 2.89 3.70 4.91
N THR A 187 1.98 4.52 4.42
CA THR A 187 1.25 5.49 5.24
C THR A 187 -0.24 5.26 5.09
N GLN A 188 -0.97 5.35 6.18
CA GLN A 188 -2.39 5.09 6.23
C GLN A 188 -3.04 5.97 7.28
N ASN A 189 -4.13 6.61 6.91
CA ASN A 189 -4.90 7.48 7.79
C ASN A 189 -6.14 6.75 8.29
N ILE A 190 -6.19 6.38 9.56
CA ILE A 190 -7.39 5.84 10.22
C ILE A 190 -7.83 6.83 11.30
N LYS A 191 -9.12 7.13 11.36
CA LYS A 191 -9.71 8.06 12.33
C LYS A 191 -10.74 7.34 13.18
N TRP A 192 -10.64 7.57 14.47
CA TRP A 192 -11.60 7.09 15.46
C TRP A 192 -12.42 8.27 15.98
N LEU A 193 -13.70 8.17 15.83
CA LEU A 193 -14.67 9.22 16.15
C LEU A 193 -15.48 8.81 17.37
N SER A 194 -15.69 9.73 18.31
CA SER A 194 -16.64 9.53 19.40
C SER A 194 -18.06 9.36 18.88
N PRO A 195 -19.00 8.88 19.71
CA PRO A 195 -20.43 8.86 19.34
C PRO A 195 -20.97 10.23 18.93
N SER A 196 -20.44 11.32 19.49
CA SER A 196 -20.77 12.70 19.10
C SER A 196 -20.17 13.15 17.76
N GLY A 197 -19.35 12.30 17.11
CA GLY A 197 -18.69 12.60 15.84
C GLY A 197 -17.37 13.38 15.96
N ALA A 198 -16.93 13.74 17.16
CA ALA A 198 -15.62 14.36 17.35
C ALA A 198 -14.50 13.36 17.12
N THR A 199 -13.41 13.80 16.49
CA THR A 199 -12.23 12.94 16.27
C THR A 199 -11.47 12.78 17.59
N ASN A 200 -11.47 11.57 18.14
CA ASN A 200 -10.74 11.25 19.38
C ASN A 200 -9.30 10.86 19.10
N PHE A 201 -9.08 10.07 18.04
CA PHE A 201 -7.77 9.58 17.66
C PHE A 201 -7.58 9.66 16.15
N LYS A 202 -6.36 9.91 15.73
CA LYS A 202 -5.92 9.89 14.36
C LYS A 202 -4.65 9.04 14.26
N GLY A 203 -4.73 7.93 13.55
CA GLY A 203 -3.55 7.16 13.18
C GLY A 203 -2.96 7.76 11.90
N ASP A 204 -1.84 8.45 12.03
CA ASP A 204 -0.96 8.81 10.92
C ASP A 204 0.30 7.99 11.10
N SER A 205 0.48 7.00 10.26
CA SER A 205 1.60 6.12 10.46
C SER A 205 2.43 5.99 9.21
N LEU A 206 3.63 6.53 9.29
CA LEU A 206 4.70 6.02 8.45
C LEU A 206 5.16 4.69 9.03
N ALA A 207 4.95 3.63 8.31
CA ALA A 207 5.19 2.25 8.74
C ALA A 207 6.04 1.52 7.71
N PHE A 208 6.77 0.53 8.15
CA PHE A 208 7.47 -0.39 7.25
C PHE A 208 6.56 -1.54 6.87
N TYR A 209 6.70 -2.02 5.64
CA TYR A 209 6.03 -3.24 5.22
C TYR A 209 6.99 -4.22 4.57
N VAL A 210 6.65 -5.49 4.68
CA VAL A 210 7.22 -6.58 3.90
C VAL A 210 6.08 -7.33 3.24
N GLU A 211 6.26 -7.71 1.99
CA GLU A 211 5.27 -8.49 1.24
C GLU A 211 5.94 -9.57 0.41
N THR A 212 5.22 -10.63 0.20
CA THR A 212 5.55 -11.67 -0.79
C THR A 212 4.29 -12.05 -1.53
N GLY A 213 4.43 -12.49 -2.76
CA GLY A 213 3.27 -12.86 -3.56
C GLY A 213 3.61 -13.70 -4.77
N VAL A 214 2.53 -14.06 -5.46
CA VAL A 214 2.57 -14.89 -6.66
C VAL A 214 1.89 -14.13 -7.79
N MET A 215 2.50 -14.16 -8.96
CA MET A 215 2.01 -13.57 -10.21
C MET A 215 1.59 -14.65 -11.21
N PHE A 216 0.48 -14.40 -11.90
CA PHE A 216 -0.10 -15.30 -12.91
C PHE A 216 -0.30 -14.61 -14.24
#